data_873ed257b9b7a1f85e4d03f6e50be97d
#
_entry.id   873ed257b9b7a1f85e4d03f6e50be97d
#
_cell.length_a   1.000
_cell.length_b   1.000
_cell.length_c   1.000
_cell.angle_alpha   90.00
_cell.angle_beta   90.00
_cell.angle_gamma   90.00
#
_symmetry.space_group_name_H-M   'P 1'
#
loop_
_entity.id
_entity.type
_entity.pdbx_description
1 polymer ?
#
loop_
_entity_poly.entity_id
_entity_poly.type
_entity_poly.pdbx_seq_one_letter_code
_entity_poly.pdbx_strand_id
1 'polypeptide(L)'
;NDGILKAMNRRGTKAEILSLLRTLRARIPDLVLRTSFICGLPGEGEAEFEELCAFLREARIERGGIFLFSPEEGTPAAAMADQVDPETAAHRTELLTDIQARVMDDWNGTMLGRTLEVLCEGFDREAGCYVGRSYADSPEVDGRVCFTAGGEVPAGVFVRVKLTGVSGGDLTGEMTE
;
A
#
# COMPACT_ATOMS: atom_id res chain seq x y z
N ASN A 1 -5.77 -8.17 14.82
CA ASN A 1 -6.20 -8.89 16.04
C ASN A 1 -5.83 -8.09 17.27
N ASP A 2 -6.79 -7.96 18.22
CA ASP A 2 -6.60 -7.14 19.43
C ASP A 2 -5.57 -7.75 20.39
N GLY A 3 -5.44 -9.07 20.42
CA GLY A 3 -4.43 -9.78 21.22
C GLY A 3 -3.01 -9.46 20.73
N ILE A 4 -2.80 -9.51 19.41
CA ILE A 4 -1.51 -9.17 18.78
C ILE A 4 -1.20 -7.68 18.96
N LEU A 5 -2.17 -6.78 18.78
CA LEU A 5 -1.98 -5.34 19.02
C LEU A 5 -1.52 -5.06 20.45
N LYS A 6 -2.13 -5.73 21.43
CA LYS A 6 -1.75 -5.63 22.83
C LYS A 6 -0.34 -6.18 23.09
N ALA A 7 0.02 -7.32 22.51
CA ALA A 7 1.36 -7.91 22.61
C ALA A 7 2.43 -6.98 22.02
N MET A 8 2.10 -6.25 20.95
CA MET A 8 2.96 -5.21 20.35
C MET A 8 2.97 -3.89 21.13
N ASN A 9 2.30 -3.80 22.25
CA ASN A 9 2.11 -2.54 23.01
C ASN A 9 1.44 -1.43 22.16
N ARG A 10 0.59 -1.81 21.21
CA ARG A 10 -0.21 -0.87 20.41
C ARG A 10 -1.50 -0.53 21.14
N ARG A 11 -1.84 0.76 21.13
CA ARG A 11 -3.11 1.24 21.69
C ARG A 11 -4.21 1.14 20.65
N GLY A 12 -5.44 0.91 21.11
CA GLY A 12 -6.62 0.79 20.29
C GLY A 12 -6.93 -0.66 19.90
N THR A 13 -8.11 -0.83 19.36
CA THR A 13 -8.68 -2.09 18.91
C THR A 13 -8.92 -2.07 17.41
N LYS A 14 -9.12 -3.25 16.80
CA LYS A 14 -9.55 -3.38 15.40
C LYS A 14 -10.78 -2.53 15.11
N ALA A 15 -11.78 -2.56 16.00
CA ALA A 15 -13.03 -1.81 15.80
C ALA A 15 -12.78 -0.29 15.79
N GLU A 16 -11.93 0.22 16.67
CA GLU A 16 -11.56 1.63 16.71
C GLU A 16 -10.78 2.05 15.47
N ILE A 17 -9.83 1.21 15.00
CA ILE A 17 -9.09 1.45 13.75
C ILE A 17 -10.06 1.54 12.57
N LEU A 18 -10.94 0.57 12.38
CA LEU A 18 -11.94 0.58 11.30
C LEU A 18 -12.87 1.79 11.37
N SER A 19 -13.29 2.19 12.58
CA SER A 19 -14.11 3.38 12.79
C SER A 19 -13.35 4.66 12.40
N LEU A 20 -12.07 4.76 12.77
CA LEU A 20 -11.21 5.88 12.39
C LEU A 20 -11.06 5.97 10.86
N LEU A 21 -10.75 4.85 10.18
CA LEU A 21 -10.61 4.81 8.73
C LEU A 21 -11.88 5.28 8.01
N ARG A 22 -13.05 4.80 8.45
CA ARG A 22 -14.36 5.25 7.91
C ARG A 22 -14.58 6.75 8.11
N THR A 23 -14.24 7.26 9.30
CA THR A 23 -14.39 8.68 9.63
C THR A 23 -13.47 9.55 8.75
N LEU A 24 -12.22 9.13 8.57
CA LEU A 24 -11.26 9.85 7.73
C LEU A 24 -11.74 9.91 6.28
N ARG A 25 -12.14 8.77 5.71
CA ARG A 25 -12.66 8.70 4.33
C ARG A 25 -13.93 9.53 4.13
N ALA A 26 -14.80 9.58 5.14
CA ALA A 26 -16.03 10.39 5.06
C ALA A 26 -15.76 11.91 5.12
N ARG A 27 -14.65 12.32 5.76
CA ARG A 27 -14.33 13.74 5.96
C ARG A 27 -13.34 14.31 4.95
N ILE A 28 -12.51 13.47 4.37
CA ILE A 28 -11.43 13.88 3.46
C ILE A 28 -11.66 13.18 2.12
N PRO A 29 -12.24 13.91 1.13
CA PRO A 29 -12.38 13.36 -0.21
C PRO A 29 -11.02 12.97 -0.81
N ASP A 30 -11.00 11.90 -1.57
CA ASP A 30 -9.80 11.37 -2.26
C ASP A 30 -8.62 11.02 -1.34
N LEU A 31 -8.88 10.82 -0.04
CA LEU A 31 -7.84 10.38 0.89
C LEU A 31 -7.24 9.04 0.46
N VAL A 32 -5.92 9.01 0.36
CA VAL A 32 -5.14 7.79 0.20
C VAL A 32 -4.51 7.44 1.55
N LEU A 33 -4.87 6.27 2.06
CA LEU A 33 -4.34 5.77 3.33
C LEU A 33 -3.10 4.93 3.09
N ARG A 34 -2.11 5.11 3.96
CA ARG A 34 -0.87 4.34 3.97
C ARG A 34 -0.62 3.74 5.33
N THR A 35 -0.17 2.49 5.37
CA THR A 35 0.24 1.80 6.59
C THR A 35 1.22 0.67 6.31
N SER A 36 1.82 0.15 7.39
CA SER A 36 2.63 -1.06 7.37
C SER A 36 1.97 -2.13 8.22
N PHE A 37 1.93 -3.34 7.71
CA PHE A 37 1.49 -4.53 8.42
C PHE A 37 2.69 -5.42 8.68
N ILE A 38 2.75 -6.01 9.87
CA ILE A 38 3.78 -7.00 10.23
C ILE A 38 3.07 -8.34 10.39
N CYS A 39 3.60 -9.37 9.74
CA CYS A 39 3.11 -10.73 9.77
C CYS A 39 4.15 -11.66 10.41
N GLY A 40 3.69 -12.72 11.07
CA GLY A 40 4.57 -13.69 11.71
C GLY A 40 5.04 -13.26 13.10
N LEU A 41 4.31 -12.38 13.78
CA LEU A 41 4.60 -11.99 15.16
C LEU A 41 4.43 -13.18 16.12
N PRO A 42 5.21 -13.23 17.23
CA PRO A 42 5.00 -14.23 18.25
C PRO A 42 3.55 -14.26 18.74
N GLY A 43 2.97 -15.46 18.83
CA GLY A 43 1.56 -15.66 19.17
C GLY A 43 0.56 -15.48 18.03
N GLU A 44 1.00 -15.21 16.81
CA GLU A 44 0.15 -15.20 15.63
C GLU A 44 -0.16 -16.63 15.19
N GLY A 45 -1.25 -17.21 15.70
CA GLY A 45 -1.79 -18.47 15.22
C GLY A 45 -2.58 -18.33 13.92
N GLU A 46 -3.24 -19.42 13.50
CA GLU A 46 -4.03 -19.41 12.27
C GLU A 46 -5.23 -18.46 12.35
N ALA A 47 -5.90 -18.39 13.50
CA ALA A 47 -7.05 -17.52 13.70
C ALA A 47 -6.67 -16.03 13.62
N GLU A 48 -5.52 -15.65 14.19
CA GLU A 48 -4.98 -14.29 14.13
C GLU A 48 -4.59 -13.90 12.69
N PHE A 49 -3.98 -14.83 11.97
CA PHE A 49 -3.63 -14.64 10.56
C PHE A 49 -4.89 -14.49 9.68
N GLU A 50 -5.88 -15.36 9.83
CA GLU A 50 -7.16 -15.24 9.10
C GLU A 50 -7.86 -13.91 9.40
N GLU A 51 -7.81 -13.45 10.66
CA GLU A 51 -8.37 -12.16 11.04
C GLU A 51 -7.62 -11.00 10.37
N LEU A 52 -6.29 -11.08 10.25
CA LEU A 52 -5.50 -10.08 9.52
C LEU A 52 -5.85 -10.06 8.03
N CYS A 53 -6.01 -11.23 7.40
CA CYS A 53 -6.48 -11.34 6.02
C CYS A 53 -7.86 -10.69 5.83
N ALA A 54 -8.79 -10.95 6.75
CA ALA A 54 -10.11 -10.34 6.72
C ALA A 54 -10.05 -8.82 6.91
N PHE A 55 -9.18 -8.35 7.81
CA PHE A 55 -8.96 -6.93 8.03
C PHE A 55 -8.45 -6.21 6.78
N LEU A 56 -7.47 -6.75 6.06
CA LEU A 56 -6.96 -6.15 4.82
C LEU A 56 -8.09 -5.99 3.79
N ARG A 57 -8.92 -7.02 3.63
CA ARG A 57 -10.05 -7.00 2.70
C ARG A 57 -11.14 -6.00 3.09
N GLU A 58 -11.39 -5.81 4.41
CA GLU A 58 -12.38 -4.86 4.93
C GLU A 58 -11.85 -3.43 4.94
N ALA A 59 -10.65 -3.23 5.47
CA ALA A 59 -10.05 -1.90 5.64
C ALA A 59 -9.70 -1.24 4.29
N ARG A 60 -9.33 -2.06 3.28
CA ARG A 60 -9.01 -1.62 1.91
C ARG A 60 -8.09 -0.39 1.89
N ILE A 61 -6.98 -0.49 2.64
CA ILE A 61 -5.98 0.58 2.68
C ILE A 61 -5.22 0.58 1.35
N GLU A 62 -5.20 1.71 0.68
CA GLU A 62 -4.75 1.88 -0.70
C GLU A 62 -3.25 1.59 -0.84
N ARG A 63 -2.45 1.95 0.15
CA ARG A 63 -0.99 1.75 0.17
C ARG A 63 -0.57 0.99 1.43
N GLY A 64 -0.66 -0.32 1.41
CA GLY A 64 -0.25 -1.21 2.50
C GLY A 64 1.09 -1.88 2.21
N GLY A 65 2.09 -1.67 3.06
CA GLY A 65 3.32 -2.46 3.03
C GLY A 65 3.18 -3.69 3.93
N ILE A 66 3.52 -4.87 3.43
CA ILE A 66 3.52 -6.12 4.21
C ILE A 66 4.98 -6.44 4.58
N PHE A 67 5.23 -6.65 5.85
CA PHE A 67 6.58 -6.93 6.37
C PHE A 67 6.56 -8.23 7.17
N LEU A 68 7.52 -9.09 6.89
CA LEU A 68 7.81 -10.25 7.73
C LEU A 68 8.41 -9.77 9.06
N PHE A 69 7.92 -10.31 10.17
CA PHE A 69 8.51 -10.05 11.48
C PHE A 69 9.97 -10.54 11.52
N SER A 70 10.87 -9.70 12.01
CA SER A 70 12.26 -10.03 12.27
C SER A 70 12.53 -9.96 13.77
N PRO A 71 12.97 -11.05 14.42
CA PRO A 71 13.29 -11.04 15.84
C PRO A 71 14.66 -10.35 16.07
N GLU A 72 14.62 -9.05 16.35
CA GLU A 72 15.82 -8.26 16.62
C GLU A 72 16.35 -8.52 18.03
N GLU A 73 17.65 -8.77 18.16
CA GLU A 73 18.32 -9.05 19.43
C GLU A 73 18.08 -7.92 20.45
N GLY A 74 17.80 -8.30 21.70
CA GLY A 74 17.54 -7.36 22.80
C GLY A 74 16.13 -6.79 22.82
N THR A 75 15.25 -7.15 21.88
CA THR A 75 13.84 -6.74 21.92
C THR A 75 12.98 -7.70 22.73
N PRO A 76 11.92 -7.23 23.42
CA PRO A 76 10.96 -8.11 24.09
C PRO A 76 10.34 -9.13 23.14
N ALA A 77 10.06 -8.76 21.91
CA ALA A 77 9.44 -9.64 20.93
C ALA A 77 10.34 -10.82 20.50
N ALA A 78 11.66 -10.61 20.42
CA ALA A 78 12.60 -11.70 20.17
C ALA A 78 12.68 -12.74 21.30
N ALA A 79 12.39 -12.30 22.55
CA ALA A 79 12.39 -13.15 23.73
C ALA A 79 11.04 -13.81 24.04
N MET A 80 9.98 -13.49 23.28
CA MET A 80 8.66 -14.10 23.45
C MET A 80 8.72 -15.60 23.09
N ALA A 81 7.97 -16.40 23.83
CA ALA A 81 7.62 -17.76 23.40
C ALA A 81 6.68 -17.69 22.18
N ASP A 82 6.31 -18.82 21.63
CA ASP A 82 5.34 -18.95 20.53
C ASP A 82 5.76 -18.18 19.26
N GLN A 83 7.07 -18.20 18.96
CA GLN A 83 7.58 -17.71 17.68
C GLN A 83 6.94 -18.49 16.52
N VAL A 84 6.51 -17.79 15.50
CA VAL A 84 5.98 -18.42 14.29
C VAL A 84 7.14 -19.05 13.52
N ASP A 85 6.93 -20.26 13.03
CA ASP A 85 7.90 -20.93 12.17
C ASP A 85 8.24 -20.05 10.94
N PRO A 86 9.53 -19.89 10.59
CA PRO A 86 9.95 -18.98 9.52
C PRO A 86 9.34 -19.28 8.15
N GLU A 87 9.15 -20.56 7.80
CA GLU A 87 8.53 -20.96 6.53
C GLU A 87 7.03 -20.57 6.51
N THR A 88 6.34 -20.83 7.63
CA THR A 88 4.95 -20.42 7.82
C THR A 88 4.79 -18.91 7.74
N ALA A 89 5.66 -18.15 8.41
CA ALA A 89 5.61 -16.69 8.41
C ALA A 89 5.89 -16.10 7.01
N ALA A 90 6.85 -16.66 6.26
CA ALA A 90 7.13 -16.27 4.88
C ALA A 90 5.92 -16.54 3.98
N HIS A 91 5.33 -17.72 4.03
CA HIS A 91 4.14 -18.07 3.25
C HIS A 91 2.95 -17.15 3.57
N ARG A 92 2.70 -16.85 4.85
CA ARG A 92 1.65 -15.91 5.26
C ARG A 92 1.89 -14.50 4.71
N THR A 93 3.16 -14.06 4.70
CA THR A 93 3.55 -12.76 4.15
C THR A 93 3.25 -12.68 2.65
N GLU A 94 3.52 -13.74 1.88
CA GLU A 94 3.16 -13.82 0.46
C GLU A 94 1.65 -13.71 0.25
N LEU A 95 0.85 -14.47 1.01
CA LEU A 95 -0.61 -14.42 0.92
C LEU A 95 -1.18 -13.03 1.24
N LEU A 96 -0.65 -12.34 2.25
CA LEU A 96 -1.06 -10.97 2.58
C LEU A 96 -0.65 -9.97 1.49
N THR A 97 0.53 -10.16 0.90
CA THR A 97 1.00 -9.35 -0.23
C THR A 97 0.07 -9.48 -1.42
N ASP A 98 -0.38 -10.69 -1.74
CA ASP A 98 -1.35 -10.93 -2.80
C ASP A 98 -2.72 -10.28 -2.52
N ILE A 99 -3.18 -10.33 -1.26
CA ILE A 99 -4.42 -9.65 -0.87
C ILE A 99 -4.27 -8.14 -1.03
N GLN A 100 -3.16 -7.58 -0.58
CA GLN A 100 -2.89 -6.15 -0.66
C GLN A 100 -2.72 -5.67 -2.11
N ALA A 101 -2.07 -6.45 -2.96
CA ALA A 101 -1.96 -6.16 -4.39
C ALA A 101 -3.34 -6.03 -5.05
N ARG A 102 -4.26 -6.93 -4.75
CA ARG A 102 -5.65 -6.85 -5.25
C ARG A 102 -6.38 -5.60 -4.74
N VAL A 103 -6.18 -5.21 -3.48
CA VAL A 103 -6.77 -3.96 -2.94
C VAL A 103 -6.24 -2.75 -3.69
N MET A 104 -4.94 -2.73 -3.99
CA MET A 104 -4.30 -1.66 -4.75
C MET A 104 -4.81 -1.63 -6.20
N ASP A 105 -4.90 -2.78 -6.86
CA ASP A 105 -5.40 -2.88 -8.24
C ASP A 105 -6.86 -2.41 -8.36
N ASP A 106 -7.71 -2.81 -7.42
CA ASP A 106 -9.09 -2.34 -7.35
C ASP A 106 -9.16 -0.81 -7.20
N TRP A 107 -8.33 -0.23 -6.33
CA TRP A 107 -8.25 1.21 -6.17
C TRP A 107 -7.73 1.90 -7.43
N ASN A 108 -6.63 1.40 -8.02
CA ASN A 108 -6.09 1.91 -9.28
C ASN A 108 -7.17 1.89 -10.38
N GLY A 109 -7.99 0.83 -10.44
CA GLY A 109 -9.13 0.74 -11.35
C GLY A 109 -10.14 1.87 -11.19
N THR A 110 -10.37 2.35 -9.96
CA THR A 110 -11.27 3.50 -9.69
C THR A 110 -10.72 4.84 -10.17
N MET A 111 -9.42 4.90 -10.46
CA MET A 111 -8.75 6.12 -10.91
C MET A 111 -8.85 6.32 -12.43
N LEU A 112 -9.25 5.30 -13.19
CA LEU A 112 -9.34 5.37 -14.64
C LEU A 112 -10.35 6.44 -15.09
N GLY A 113 -9.95 7.20 -16.10
CA GLY A 113 -10.71 8.32 -16.65
C GLY A 113 -10.56 9.63 -15.85
N ARG A 114 -9.98 9.61 -14.66
CA ARG A 114 -9.68 10.82 -13.87
C ARG A 114 -8.46 11.53 -14.45
N THR A 115 -8.38 12.83 -14.22
CA THR A 115 -7.20 13.63 -14.52
C THR A 115 -6.51 14.00 -13.21
N LEU A 116 -5.25 13.62 -13.08
CA LEU A 116 -4.42 13.94 -11.91
C LEU A 116 -3.36 14.97 -12.25
N GLU A 117 -2.95 15.72 -11.23
CA GLU A 117 -1.71 16.46 -11.24
C GLU A 117 -0.56 15.50 -10.91
N VAL A 118 0.43 15.44 -11.77
CA VAL A 118 1.57 14.50 -11.70
C VAL A 118 2.86 15.31 -11.76
N LEU A 119 3.73 15.12 -10.78
CA LEU A 119 5.09 15.64 -10.82
C LEU A 119 5.92 14.77 -11.76
N CYS A 120 6.34 15.32 -12.90
CA CYS A 120 7.22 14.62 -13.83
C CYS A 120 8.61 14.43 -13.21
N GLU A 121 9.09 13.20 -13.18
CA GLU A 121 10.43 12.86 -12.66
C GLU A 121 11.44 12.60 -13.79
N GLY A 122 10.95 12.43 -15.02
CA GLY A 122 11.78 12.28 -16.21
C GLY A 122 11.21 11.34 -17.25
N PHE A 123 12.03 11.01 -18.24
CA PHE A 123 11.67 10.09 -19.32
C PHE A 123 12.36 8.73 -19.12
N ASP A 124 11.59 7.68 -18.98
CA ASP A 124 12.08 6.31 -18.93
C ASP A 124 12.24 5.78 -20.35
N ARG A 125 13.50 5.58 -20.77
CA ARG A 125 13.84 5.15 -22.13
C ARG A 125 13.47 3.70 -22.39
N GLU A 126 13.45 2.84 -21.37
CA GLU A 126 13.11 1.43 -21.50
C GLU A 126 11.60 1.27 -21.64
N ALA A 127 10.83 1.99 -20.83
CA ALA A 127 9.38 2.00 -20.92
C ALA A 127 8.85 2.87 -22.07
N GLY A 128 9.66 3.80 -22.62
CA GLY A 128 9.28 4.69 -23.70
C GLY A 128 8.23 5.74 -23.29
N CYS A 129 8.15 6.10 -22.02
CA CYS A 129 7.17 7.03 -21.47
C CYS A 129 7.81 7.99 -20.44
N TYR A 130 7.15 9.10 -20.17
CA TYR A 130 7.46 9.91 -19.00
C TYR A 130 6.98 9.18 -17.75
N VAL A 131 7.74 9.34 -16.67
CA VAL A 131 7.38 8.81 -15.34
C VAL A 131 7.22 9.96 -14.36
N GLY A 132 6.31 9.78 -13.43
CA GLY A 132 6.08 10.75 -12.38
C GLY A 132 5.23 10.15 -11.28
N ARG A 133 4.91 10.96 -10.29
CA ARG A 133 4.09 10.59 -9.14
C ARG A 133 2.98 11.60 -8.89
N SER A 134 1.85 11.07 -8.47
CA SER A 134 0.69 11.84 -8.05
C SER A 134 0.71 12.10 -6.54
N TYR A 135 -0.34 12.75 -6.04
CA TYR A 135 -0.54 12.92 -4.59
C TYR A 135 -0.65 11.61 -3.81
N ALA A 136 -0.93 10.50 -4.50
CA ALA A 136 -1.13 9.18 -3.90
C ALA A 136 0.15 8.36 -3.76
N ASP A 137 1.27 8.85 -4.29
CA ASP A 137 2.48 8.04 -4.46
C ASP A 137 3.64 8.63 -3.67
N SER A 138 4.27 7.81 -2.82
CA SER A 138 5.52 8.15 -2.15
C SER A 138 6.71 7.87 -3.06
N PRO A 139 7.74 8.75 -3.06
CA PRO A 139 8.95 8.52 -3.84
C PRO A 139 9.58 7.16 -3.55
N GLU A 140 9.96 6.43 -4.59
CA GLU A 140 10.75 5.18 -4.52
C GLU A 140 10.09 4.00 -3.77
N VAL A 141 8.85 4.16 -3.31
CA VAL A 141 8.18 3.15 -2.48
C VAL A 141 6.89 2.65 -3.10
N ASP A 142 6.09 3.55 -3.68
CA ASP A 142 4.82 3.21 -4.32
C ASP A 142 4.99 3.09 -5.84
N GLY A 143 3.89 2.72 -6.50
CA GLY A 143 3.79 2.78 -7.96
C GLY A 143 3.99 4.19 -8.50
N ARG A 144 4.07 4.31 -9.79
CA ARG A 144 4.29 5.55 -10.52
C ARG A 144 3.20 5.77 -11.56
N VAL A 145 3.14 6.97 -12.09
CA VAL A 145 2.29 7.31 -13.23
C VAL A 145 3.18 7.36 -14.47
N CYS A 146 2.96 6.42 -15.42
CA CYS A 146 3.59 6.43 -16.73
C CYS A 146 2.69 7.18 -17.72
N PHE A 147 3.21 8.19 -18.43
CA PHE A 147 2.37 8.97 -19.32
C PHE A 147 3.08 9.34 -20.61
N THR A 148 2.27 9.55 -21.66
CA THR A 148 2.73 10.10 -22.93
C THR A 148 2.42 11.60 -23.00
N ALA A 149 3.25 12.34 -23.76
CA ALA A 149 3.07 13.76 -24.00
C ALA A 149 3.35 14.08 -25.47
N GLY A 150 2.73 15.14 -25.98
CA GLY A 150 2.94 15.62 -27.37
C GLY A 150 4.25 16.38 -27.59
N GLY A 151 5.04 16.61 -26.54
CA GLY A 151 6.31 17.32 -26.59
C GLY A 151 7.20 16.94 -25.42
N GLU A 152 8.34 17.63 -25.32
CA GLU A 152 9.29 17.41 -24.22
C GLU A 152 8.74 17.96 -22.89
N VAL A 153 8.83 17.15 -21.83
CA VAL A 153 8.42 17.50 -20.49
C VAL A 153 9.64 17.45 -19.56
N PRO A 154 10.08 18.60 -19.02
CA PRO A 154 11.19 18.65 -18.09
C PRO A 154 10.86 17.92 -16.77
N ALA A 155 11.86 17.29 -16.16
CA ALA A 155 11.74 16.80 -14.80
C ALA A 155 11.52 17.97 -13.80
N GLY A 156 10.74 17.71 -12.75
CA GLY A 156 10.44 18.71 -11.71
C GLY A 156 9.24 19.61 -11.99
N VAL A 157 8.54 19.42 -13.11
CA VAL A 157 7.32 20.18 -13.42
C VAL A 157 6.07 19.35 -13.12
N PHE A 158 5.00 20.04 -12.71
CA PHE A 158 3.69 19.41 -12.57
C PHE A 158 2.94 19.48 -13.91
N VAL A 159 2.36 18.36 -14.29
CA VAL A 159 1.54 18.22 -15.50
C VAL A 159 0.21 17.56 -15.17
N ARG A 160 -0.80 17.79 -16.01
CA ARG A 160 -2.09 17.12 -15.87
C ARG A 160 -2.10 15.87 -16.75
N VAL A 161 -2.39 14.72 -16.15
CA VAL A 161 -2.41 13.43 -16.83
C VAL A 161 -3.81 12.81 -16.68
N LYS A 162 -4.46 12.52 -17.81
CA LYS A 162 -5.69 11.73 -17.85
C LYS A 162 -5.31 10.26 -17.81
N LEU A 163 -5.77 9.56 -16.80
CA LEU A 163 -5.48 8.15 -16.60
C LEU A 163 -6.29 7.28 -17.56
N THR A 164 -5.63 6.40 -18.27
CA THR A 164 -6.22 5.54 -19.32
C THR A 164 -6.06 4.06 -19.04
N GLY A 165 -5.16 3.67 -18.13
CA GLY A 165 -4.91 2.26 -17.84
C GLY A 165 -4.13 2.02 -16.54
N VAL A 166 -3.92 0.73 -16.27
CA VAL A 166 -3.09 0.20 -15.18
C VAL A 166 -2.16 -0.85 -15.80
N SER A 167 -0.90 -0.85 -15.43
CA SER A 167 0.09 -1.82 -15.90
C SER A 167 1.08 -2.15 -14.80
N GLY A 168 1.12 -3.40 -14.34
CA GLY A 168 2.08 -3.86 -13.32
C GLY A 168 1.97 -3.12 -11.98
N GLY A 169 0.78 -2.64 -11.61
CA GLY A 169 0.57 -1.83 -10.42
C GLY A 169 0.74 -0.31 -10.63
N ASP A 170 1.35 0.10 -11.75
CA ASP A 170 1.51 1.51 -12.14
C ASP A 170 0.26 2.02 -12.88
N LEU A 171 -0.06 3.30 -12.69
CA LEU A 171 -1.08 4.00 -13.48
C LEU A 171 -0.48 4.45 -14.82
N THR A 172 -1.27 4.37 -15.89
CA THR A 172 -0.85 4.87 -17.20
C THR A 172 -1.81 5.94 -17.70
N GLY A 173 -1.31 6.87 -18.52
CA GLY A 173 -2.14 7.96 -19.01
C GLY A 173 -1.51 8.80 -20.11
N GLU A 174 -2.23 9.87 -20.42
CA GLU A 174 -1.84 10.85 -21.43
C GLU A 174 -1.86 12.26 -20.82
N MET A 175 -0.81 13.03 -21.08
CA MET A 175 -0.78 14.43 -20.69
C MET A 175 -1.89 15.20 -21.39
N THR A 176 -2.65 15.98 -20.63
CA THR A 176 -3.66 16.91 -21.16
C THR A 176 -3.14 18.34 -21.10
N GLU A 177 -3.69 19.20 -21.92
CA GLU A 177 -3.41 20.64 -21.91
C GLU A 177 -3.79 21.30 -20.58
#